data_5d7ddb8afbab425974547437023388c1
#
_entry.id   5d7ddb8afbab425974547437023388c1
#
_cell.length_a   1.000
_cell.length_b   1.000
_cell.length_c   1.000
_cell.angle_alpha   90.00
_cell.angle_beta   90.00
_cell.angle_gamma   90.00
#
_symmetry.space_group_name_H-M   'P 1'
#
loop_
_entity.id
_entity.type
_entity.pdbx_description
1 polymer ?
#
loop_
_entity_poly.entity_id
_entity_poly.type
_entity_poly.pdbx_seq_one_letter_code
_entity_poly.pdbx_strand_id
1 'polypeptide(L)'
;MNDARGTVACLLAGDINIQQRSDPRSVFANIHETLTAADILYGNLEGCLYRPGENDIPVKKFWQHSDVSMILALMSAGFDAVGCANNVMFGV
;
A
#
# COMPACT_ATOMS: atom_id res chain seq x y z
N MET A 1 17.21 2.21 -7.50
CA MET A 1 18.45 1.92 -8.27
C MET A 1 18.91 3.18 -8.98
N ASN A 2 20.14 3.59 -8.68
CA ASN A 2 20.76 4.73 -9.36
C ASN A 2 21.48 4.25 -10.60
N ASP A 3 21.35 4.96 -11.69
CA ASP A 3 22.16 4.66 -12.86
C ASP A 3 23.52 5.37 -12.80
N ALA A 4 24.42 5.00 -13.68
CA ALA A 4 25.78 5.56 -13.70
C ALA A 4 25.84 7.05 -14.07
N ARG A 5 24.72 7.60 -14.54
CA ARG A 5 24.64 9.01 -14.94
C ARG A 5 24.12 9.91 -13.81
N GLY A 6 23.88 9.34 -12.62
CA GLY A 6 23.40 10.10 -11.48
C GLY A 6 21.91 10.43 -11.51
N THR A 7 21.11 9.70 -12.29
CA THR A 7 19.66 9.88 -12.31
C THR A 7 19.01 9.01 -11.23
N VAL A 8 17.82 9.43 -10.82
CA VAL A 8 16.99 8.71 -9.84
C VAL A 8 15.68 8.33 -10.50
N ALA A 9 15.32 7.06 -10.40
CA ALA A 9 14.07 6.55 -10.92
C ALA A 9 12.99 6.67 -9.85
N CYS A 10 12.00 7.53 -10.09
CA CYS A 10 10.85 7.69 -9.20
C CYS A 10 9.64 7.05 -9.85
N LEU A 11 9.04 6.07 -9.18
CA LEU A 11 7.85 5.39 -9.65
C LEU A 11 6.64 5.86 -8.84
N LEU A 12 5.66 6.41 -9.53
CA LEU A 12 4.41 6.84 -8.94
C LEU A 12 3.33 5.83 -9.30
N ALA A 13 2.94 5.02 -8.34
CA ALA A 13 1.84 4.08 -8.51
C ALA A 13 0.51 4.79 -8.26
N GLY A 14 -0.55 4.25 -8.83
CA GLY A 14 -1.89 4.77 -8.60
C GLY A 14 -2.48 4.26 -7.28
N ASP A 15 -3.78 4.00 -7.29
CA ASP A 15 -4.49 3.53 -6.10
C ASP A 15 -4.05 2.13 -5.70
N ILE A 16 -3.76 1.98 -4.41
CA ILE A 16 -3.40 0.71 -3.80
C ILE A 16 -4.56 0.28 -2.92
N ASN A 17 -5.19 -0.83 -3.28
CA ASN A 17 -6.28 -1.40 -2.51
C ASN A 17 -5.97 -2.85 -2.18
N ILE A 18 -5.79 -3.15 -0.89
CA ILE A 18 -5.34 -4.47 -0.42
C ILE A 18 -6.49 -5.24 0.22
N GLN A 19 -7.70 -4.78 0.05
CA GLN A 19 -8.87 -5.37 0.72
C GLN A 19 -8.96 -6.89 0.53
N GLN A 20 -9.45 -7.57 1.57
CA GLN A 20 -9.75 -9.01 1.55
C GLN A 20 -8.54 -9.90 1.22
N ARG A 21 -7.34 -9.40 1.39
CA ARG A 21 -6.13 -10.19 1.27
C ARG A 21 -5.65 -10.65 2.65
N SER A 22 -5.12 -11.85 2.72
CA SER A 22 -4.61 -12.42 3.96
C SER A 22 -3.10 -12.67 3.95
N ASP A 23 -2.49 -12.80 2.77
CA ASP A 23 -1.05 -13.02 2.64
C ASP A 23 -0.38 -11.77 2.06
N PRO A 24 0.39 -11.03 2.88
CA PRO A 24 1.08 -9.82 2.40
C PRO A 24 2.01 -10.08 1.23
N ARG A 25 2.59 -11.28 1.15
CA ARG A 25 3.56 -11.61 0.10
C ARG A 25 2.91 -11.75 -1.27
N SER A 26 1.62 -12.03 -1.32
CA SER A 26 0.91 -12.24 -2.58
C SER A 26 0.45 -10.94 -3.24
N VAL A 27 0.37 -9.85 -2.49
CA VAL A 27 -0.28 -8.62 -2.95
C VAL A 27 0.39 -8.04 -4.19
N PHE A 28 1.72 -7.94 -4.18
CA PHE A 28 2.48 -7.35 -5.29
C PHE A 28 3.37 -8.36 -6.00
N ALA A 29 3.12 -9.66 -5.82
CA ALA A 29 4.03 -10.71 -6.32
C ALA A 29 4.29 -10.60 -7.82
N ASN A 30 3.25 -10.28 -8.60
CA ASN A 30 3.37 -10.25 -10.07
C ASN A 30 4.09 -9.01 -10.61
N ILE A 31 4.25 -7.98 -9.78
CA ILE A 31 4.90 -6.73 -10.20
C ILE A 31 6.06 -6.35 -9.29
N HIS A 32 6.50 -7.29 -8.46
CA HIS A 32 7.53 -7.04 -7.45
C HIS A 32 8.82 -6.48 -8.06
N GLU A 33 9.28 -7.05 -9.16
CA GLU A 33 10.51 -6.59 -9.81
C GLU A 33 10.39 -5.15 -10.30
N THR A 34 9.25 -4.80 -10.88
CA THR A 34 9.01 -3.44 -11.35
C THR A 34 9.03 -2.45 -10.20
N LEU A 35 8.36 -2.79 -9.10
CA LEU A 35 8.29 -1.90 -7.93
C LEU A 35 9.65 -1.73 -7.27
N THR A 36 10.37 -2.83 -7.06
CA THR A 36 11.66 -2.78 -6.36
C THR A 36 12.80 -2.19 -7.19
N ALA A 37 12.63 -2.09 -8.50
CA ALA A 37 13.61 -1.44 -9.37
C ALA A 37 13.63 0.09 -9.21
N ALA A 38 12.59 0.69 -8.64
CA ALA A 38 12.55 2.12 -8.43
C ALA A 38 13.46 2.55 -7.28
N ASP A 39 14.05 3.73 -7.40
CA ASP A 39 14.81 4.34 -6.30
C ASP A 39 13.86 4.97 -5.28
N ILE A 40 12.77 5.57 -5.76
CA ILE A 40 11.71 6.13 -4.93
C ILE A 40 10.39 5.56 -5.43
N LEU A 41 9.60 5.00 -4.52
CA LEU A 41 8.32 4.39 -4.83
C LEU A 41 7.23 5.03 -3.96
N TYR A 42 6.22 5.57 -4.62
CA TYR A 42 5.08 6.22 -3.95
C TYR A 42 3.78 5.72 -4.55
N GLY A 43 2.74 5.61 -3.73
CA GLY A 43 1.40 5.28 -4.21
C GLY A 43 0.33 5.91 -3.33
N ASN A 44 -0.92 5.80 -3.76
CA ASN A 44 -2.08 6.26 -3.01
C ASN A 44 -2.72 5.07 -2.31
N LEU A 45 -2.62 5.03 -0.97
CA LEU A 45 -3.25 3.96 -0.21
C LEU A 45 -4.75 4.24 -0.10
N GLU A 46 -5.51 3.48 -0.86
CA GLU A 46 -6.96 3.60 -0.89
C GLU A 46 -7.57 2.59 0.07
N GLY A 47 -8.09 3.09 1.18
CA GLY A 47 -8.66 2.26 2.23
C GLY A 47 -7.80 2.21 3.48
N CYS A 48 -8.46 2.12 4.62
CA CYS A 48 -7.79 2.12 5.92
C CYS A 48 -7.18 0.76 6.22
N LEU A 49 -6.05 0.77 6.90
CA LEU A 49 -5.55 -0.42 7.58
C LEU A 49 -6.20 -0.46 8.96
N TYR A 50 -6.88 -1.55 9.25
CA TYR A 50 -7.74 -1.64 10.41
C TYR A 50 -7.57 -2.99 11.11
N ARG A 51 -7.58 -2.95 12.46
CA ARG A 51 -7.57 -4.17 13.27
C ARG A 51 -8.88 -4.23 14.05
N PRO A 52 -9.74 -5.24 13.79
CA PRO A 52 -11.01 -5.37 14.49
C PRO A 52 -10.81 -5.45 16.00
N GLY A 53 -11.69 -4.79 16.76
CA GLY A 53 -11.70 -4.81 18.20
C GLY A 53 -10.72 -3.86 18.88
N GLU A 54 -9.90 -3.17 18.12
CA GLU A 54 -8.89 -2.27 18.72
C GLU A 54 -9.49 -0.96 19.22
N ASN A 55 -10.40 -0.38 18.47
CA ASN A 55 -11.00 0.92 18.79
C ASN A 55 -12.52 0.92 18.74
N ASP A 56 -13.15 -0.23 18.59
CA ASP A 56 -14.60 -0.39 18.46
C ASP A 56 -15.22 0.53 17.39
N ILE A 57 -14.47 0.81 16.35
CA ILE A 57 -14.94 1.63 15.25
C ILE A 57 -15.80 0.79 14.32
N PRO A 58 -17.06 1.15 14.08
CA PRO A 58 -17.91 0.41 13.15
C PRO A 58 -17.36 0.49 11.74
N VAL A 59 -17.13 -0.66 11.13
CA VAL A 59 -16.70 -0.73 9.73
C VAL A 59 -17.94 -0.72 8.86
N LYS A 60 -18.18 0.39 8.16
CA LYS A 60 -19.36 0.56 7.30
C LYS A 60 -19.17 -0.13 5.95
N LYS A 61 -17.94 -0.13 5.45
CA LYS A 61 -17.61 -0.69 4.13
C LYS A 61 -16.36 -1.52 4.26
N PHE A 62 -16.52 -2.77 4.70
CA PHE A 62 -15.37 -3.64 4.95
C PHE A 62 -14.47 -3.81 3.73
N TRP A 63 -15.03 -3.70 2.52
CA TRP A 63 -14.26 -3.79 1.30
C TRP A 63 -13.32 -2.58 1.07
N GLN A 64 -13.46 -1.53 1.85
CA GLN A 64 -12.54 -0.40 1.84
C GLN A 64 -11.50 -0.48 2.95
N HIS A 65 -11.45 -1.61 3.66
CA HIS A 65 -10.54 -1.79 4.79
C HIS A 65 -9.72 -3.05 4.59
N SER A 66 -8.50 -3.00 5.07
CA SER A 66 -7.60 -4.15 5.06
C SER A 66 -7.11 -4.39 6.47
N ASP A 67 -6.70 -5.63 6.75
CA ASP A 67 -6.08 -5.89 8.03
C ASP A 67 -4.77 -5.10 8.17
N VAL A 68 -4.48 -4.62 9.36
CA VAL A 68 -3.29 -3.81 9.62
C VAL A 68 -2.00 -4.55 9.27
N SER A 69 -2.00 -5.88 9.33
CA SER A 69 -0.84 -6.70 8.94
C SER A 69 -0.47 -6.51 7.47
N MET A 70 -1.38 -6.01 6.64
CA MET A 70 -1.10 -5.75 5.23
C MET A 70 -0.08 -4.63 5.02
N ILE A 71 0.29 -3.90 6.06
CA ILE A 71 1.42 -2.97 5.96
C ILE A 71 2.70 -3.69 5.53
N LEU A 72 2.81 -4.98 5.85
CA LEU A 72 3.96 -5.78 5.43
C LEU A 72 4.05 -5.91 3.91
N ALA A 73 2.91 -5.87 3.22
CA ALA A 73 2.89 -5.90 1.76
C ALA A 73 3.54 -4.63 1.19
N LEU A 74 3.21 -3.47 1.76
CA LEU A 74 3.79 -2.20 1.34
C LEU A 74 5.29 -2.15 1.61
N MET A 75 5.70 -2.63 2.77
CA MET A 75 7.11 -2.67 3.16
C MET A 75 7.90 -3.61 2.25
N SER A 76 7.38 -4.81 1.97
CA SER A 76 8.05 -5.79 1.10
C SER A 76 8.20 -5.30 -0.32
N ALA A 77 7.24 -4.54 -0.82
CA ALA A 77 7.28 -3.98 -2.17
C ALA A 77 8.23 -2.78 -2.28
N GLY A 78 8.67 -2.24 -1.15
CA GLY A 78 9.61 -1.14 -1.13
C GLY A 78 8.97 0.24 -1.23
N PHE A 79 7.70 0.39 -0.86
CA PHE A 79 7.08 1.71 -0.83
C PHE A 79 7.79 2.60 0.20
N ASP A 80 8.23 3.75 -0.26
CA ASP A 80 8.89 4.74 0.60
C ASP A 80 7.87 5.62 1.30
N ALA A 81 6.76 5.90 0.64
CA ALA A 81 5.67 6.67 1.19
C ALA A 81 4.37 6.34 0.47
N VAL A 82 3.25 6.55 1.15
CA VAL A 82 1.92 6.43 0.57
C VAL A 82 1.09 7.64 0.95
N GLY A 83 0.28 8.12 0.01
CA GLY A 83 -0.71 9.13 0.30
C GLY A 83 -1.94 8.48 0.92
N CYS A 84 -2.49 9.13 1.94
CA CYS A 84 -3.68 8.63 2.63
C CYS A 84 -4.85 9.61 2.57
N ALA A 85 -4.64 10.82 2.09
CA ALA A 85 -5.68 11.84 2.03
C ALA A 85 -6.57 11.64 0.80
N ASN A 86 -7.47 10.67 0.87
CA ASN A 86 -8.39 10.34 -0.22
C ASN A 86 -9.79 10.07 0.35
N ASN A 87 -10.75 9.86 -0.55
CA ASN A 87 -12.17 9.76 -0.17
C ASN A 87 -12.54 8.45 0.52
N VAL A 88 -11.68 7.45 0.51
CA VAL A 88 -11.97 6.14 1.15
C VAL A 88 -11.36 5.98 2.53
N MET A 89 -10.55 6.91 2.98
CA MET A 89 -9.93 6.83 4.31
C MET A 89 -10.91 7.15 5.44
N PHE A 90 -12.11 7.62 5.12
CA PHE A 90 -13.16 7.95 6.09
C PHE A 90 -14.29 6.92 6.12
N GLY A 91 -14.05 5.72 5.62
CA GLY A 91 -15.08 4.70 5.50
C GLY A 91 -15.45 3.97 6.80
N VAL A 92 -15.22 4.58 7.94
CA VAL A 92 -15.56 4.02 9.23
C VAL A 92 -16.77 4.69 9.85
#